data_70cb26206edff30d169a99b505e4c441
#
_entry.id   70cb26206edff30d169a99b505e4c441
#
_cell.length_a   1.000
_cell.length_b   1.000
_cell.length_c   1.000
_cell.angle_alpha   90.00
_cell.angle_beta   90.00
_cell.angle_gamma   90.00
#
_symmetry.space_group_name_H-M   'P 1'
#
loop_
_entity.id
_entity.type
_entity.pdbx_description
1 polymer ?
#
loop_
_entity_poly.entity_id
_entity_poly.type
_entity_poly.pdbx_seq_one_letter_code
_entity_poly.pdbx_strand_id
1 'polypeptide(L)'
;LKILENSCRYENKTVTLRHGFFKQMVMKYLDPKADLTFKKIFGNHPKRLISLLNALLPLSEEEQIHEIKYLPTELVPQLEGGKNTIVDVLCTDVRGRKFCVEMQMEWSDAFQQRVLFNASKLYVSQAKKGGKYSELQPVYSLNLINDIFAHDTPDFIHNYRIVHDKDSNKVIEGLHFTFIELPKFTPHSIADKRMMVLWLRFLTEINSNTKDIPADLLNDPEIGKAVEDLEVSGFTDAELRAYDKFWDSVSVERTLLDDRYQKGMEEGMEKGMEKGMEKGMEKGMEKGRAEGKHEANTETAQRLLAMGLSAEQVSKATQLPLEIIKNLSNT
;
A
#
# COMPACT_ATOMS: atom_id res chain seq x y z
N LEU A 1 29.79 -0.80 39.67
CA LEU A 1 29.24 -1.09 38.33
C LEU A 1 27.72 -0.83 38.26
N LYS A 2 26.88 -1.25 39.24
CA LYS A 2 25.43 -1.01 39.28
C LYS A 2 25.04 0.47 39.44
N ILE A 3 25.90 1.34 39.98
CA ILE A 3 25.62 2.76 40.17
C ILE A 3 25.79 3.53 38.84
N LEU A 4 26.71 3.08 37.97
CA LEU A 4 26.95 3.69 36.66
C LEU A 4 25.86 3.35 35.63
N GLU A 5 25.28 2.15 35.70
CA GLU A 5 24.16 1.77 34.81
C GLU A 5 22.87 2.57 35.09
N ASN A 6 22.59 2.92 36.34
CA ASN A 6 21.42 3.74 36.67
C ASN A 6 21.60 5.22 36.30
N SER A 7 22.83 5.75 36.34
CA SER A 7 23.13 7.13 35.89
C SER A 7 22.94 7.28 34.38
N CYS A 8 23.35 6.30 33.57
CA CYS A 8 23.18 6.33 32.13
C CYS A 8 21.72 6.23 31.66
N ARG A 9 20.87 5.49 32.41
CA ARG A 9 19.42 5.41 32.15
C ARG A 9 18.68 6.72 32.48
N TYR A 10 19.13 7.47 33.50
CA TYR A 10 18.53 8.76 33.85
C TYR A 10 18.92 9.86 32.87
N GLU A 11 20.16 9.88 32.39
CA GLU A 11 20.62 10.85 31.38
C GLU A 11 19.92 10.66 30.03
N ASN A 12 19.73 9.42 29.57
CA ASN A 12 19.00 9.15 28.33
C ASN A 12 17.51 9.54 28.41
N LYS A 13 16.81 9.33 29.54
CA LYS A 13 15.44 9.80 29.70
C LYS A 13 15.34 11.32 29.73
N THR A 14 16.29 12.00 30.36
CA THR A 14 16.30 13.47 30.44
C THR A 14 16.66 14.10 29.08
N VAL A 15 17.54 13.48 28.30
CA VAL A 15 17.87 13.91 26.94
C VAL A 15 16.71 13.69 26.00
N THR A 16 16.00 12.56 26.06
CA THR A 16 14.81 12.26 25.22
C THR A 16 13.67 13.22 25.55
N LEU A 17 13.42 13.51 26.83
CA LEU A 17 12.40 14.49 27.26
C LEU A 17 12.75 15.91 26.81
N ARG A 18 14.04 16.32 26.90
CA ARG A 18 14.49 17.63 26.42
C ARG A 18 14.43 17.73 24.90
N HIS A 19 14.74 16.67 24.15
CA HIS A 19 14.60 16.66 22.69
C HIS A 19 13.14 16.75 22.23
N GLY A 20 12.23 16.03 22.87
CA GLY A 20 10.80 16.12 22.60
C GLY A 20 10.24 17.51 22.88
N PHE A 21 10.59 18.10 24.04
CA PHE A 21 10.15 19.44 24.44
C PHE A 21 10.73 20.55 23.52
N PHE A 22 12.00 20.42 23.10
CA PHE A 22 12.66 21.35 22.18
C PHE A 22 12.07 21.26 20.77
N LYS A 23 11.70 20.04 20.31
CA LYS A 23 11.05 19.82 19.02
C LYS A 23 9.65 20.48 18.98
N GLN A 24 8.89 20.42 20.07
CA GLN A 24 7.59 21.08 20.19
C GLN A 24 7.66 22.62 20.21
N MET A 25 8.73 23.19 20.78
CA MET A 25 8.92 24.66 20.78
C MET A 25 9.22 25.27 19.40
N VAL A 26 9.58 24.46 18.40
CA VAL A 26 9.94 24.90 17.04
C VAL A 26 8.81 24.61 16.02
N MET A 27 7.95 23.62 16.30
CA MET A 27 6.83 23.28 15.41
C MET A 27 5.72 24.33 15.54
N LYS A 28 5.28 24.88 14.41
CA LYS A 28 4.14 25.78 14.35
C LYS A 28 2.82 25.05 14.06
N TYR A 29 2.90 24.04 13.22
CA TYR A 29 1.75 23.25 12.79
C TYR A 29 1.99 21.75 13.04
N LEU A 30 0.92 21.02 13.32
CA LEU A 30 0.92 19.56 13.34
C LEU A 30 0.60 19.02 11.93
N ASP A 31 1.04 17.80 11.66
CA ASP A 31 0.73 17.12 10.40
C ASP A 31 -0.74 16.70 10.36
N PRO A 32 -1.52 17.09 9.33
CA PRO A 32 -2.94 16.75 9.21
C PRO A 32 -3.21 15.26 9.03
N LYS A 33 -2.20 14.47 8.69
CA LYS A 33 -2.32 13.02 8.46
C LYS A 33 -2.29 12.19 9.75
N ALA A 34 -1.89 12.77 10.88
CA ALA A 34 -1.94 12.06 12.15
C ALA A 34 -3.40 11.84 12.59
N ASP A 35 -3.68 10.67 13.20
CA ASP A 35 -5.04 10.29 13.62
C ASP A 35 -5.76 11.37 14.42
N LEU A 36 -5.07 11.97 15.39
CA LEU A 36 -5.61 13.04 16.23
C LEU A 36 -6.01 14.27 15.42
N THR A 37 -5.11 14.77 14.56
CA THR A 37 -5.34 15.97 13.76
C THR A 37 -6.38 15.73 12.68
N PHE A 38 -6.35 14.57 12.02
CA PHE A 38 -7.34 14.19 11.01
C PHE A 38 -8.76 14.18 11.60
N LYS A 39 -8.94 13.54 12.74
CA LYS A 39 -10.23 13.51 13.45
C LYS A 39 -10.65 14.90 13.94
N LYS A 40 -9.71 15.72 14.42
CA LYS A 40 -10.00 17.12 14.83
C LYS A 40 -10.51 17.94 13.65
N ILE A 41 -9.89 17.81 12.46
CA ILE A 41 -10.25 18.60 11.27
C ILE A 41 -11.57 18.13 10.65
N PHE A 42 -11.80 16.83 10.55
CA PHE A 42 -12.91 16.27 9.78
C PHE A 42 -14.02 15.64 10.63
N GLY A 43 -13.72 15.25 11.88
CA GLY A 43 -14.65 14.49 12.73
C GLY A 43 -15.81 15.31 13.31
N ASN A 44 -15.68 16.64 13.41
CA ASN A 44 -16.69 17.52 14.01
C ASN A 44 -17.00 18.77 13.17
N HIS A 45 -16.52 18.83 11.93
CA HIS A 45 -16.69 20.01 11.05
C HIS A 45 -17.39 19.60 9.75
N PRO A 46 -18.75 19.56 9.71
CA PRO A 46 -19.52 19.06 8.56
C PRO A 46 -19.16 19.72 7.25
N LYS A 47 -18.96 21.06 7.24
CA LYS A 47 -18.65 21.81 6.00
C LYS A 47 -17.32 21.36 5.40
N ARG A 48 -16.31 21.14 6.24
CA ARG A 48 -14.99 20.64 5.79
C ARG A 48 -15.09 19.24 5.21
N LEU A 49 -15.79 18.35 5.92
CA LEU A 49 -15.98 16.98 5.46
C LEU A 49 -16.79 16.93 4.15
N ILE A 50 -17.86 17.70 4.02
CA ILE A 50 -18.62 17.84 2.78
C ILE A 50 -17.74 18.34 1.64
N SER A 51 -16.93 19.38 1.89
CA SER A 51 -15.99 19.93 0.89
C SER A 51 -14.97 18.87 0.44
N LEU A 52 -14.38 18.12 1.38
CA LEU A 52 -13.44 17.04 1.09
C LEU A 52 -14.10 15.91 0.26
N LEU A 53 -15.26 15.42 0.70
CA LEU A 53 -15.97 14.33 0.03
C LEU A 53 -16.40 14.72 -1.39
N ASN A 54 -16.96 15.90 -1.58
CA ASN A 54 -17.37 16.41 -2.89
C ASN A 54 -16.17 16.65 -3.82
N ALA A 55 -15.00 16.99 -3.26
CA ALA A 55 -13.79 17.20 -4.03
C ALA A 55 -13.13 15.91 -4.50
N LEU A 56 -13.17 14.86 -3.68
CA LEU A 56 -12.35 13.65 -3.87
C LEU A 56 -13.15 12.44 -4.38
N LEU A 57 -14.45 12.37 -4.10
CA LEU A 57 -15.30 11.28 -4.60
C LEU A 57 -15.77 11.55 -6.05
N PRO A 58 -15.96 10.51 -6.86
CA PRO A 58 -16.43 10.63 -8.24
C PRO A 58 -17.96 10.85 -8.29
N LEU A 59 -18.45 11.90 -7.62
CA LEU A 59 -19.87 12.26 -7.58
C LEU A 59 -20.20 13.20 -8.74
N SER A 60 -21.33 12.98 -9.39
CA SER A 60 -21.89 13.92 -10.36
C SER A 60 -22.41 15.20 -9.65
N GLU A 61 -22.71 16.24 -10.40
CA GLU A 61 -23.28 17.50 -9.84
C GLU A 61 -24.58 17.23 -9.05
N GLU A 62 -25.42 16.33 -9.55
CA GLU A 62 -26.68 15.94 -8.92
C GLU A 62 -26.47 15.11 -7.64
N GLU A 63 -25.32 14.45 -7.53
CA GLU A 63 -24.95 13.61 -6.38
C GLU A 63 -24.17 14.35 -5.29
N GLN A 64 -23.87 15.63 -5.49
CA GLN A 64 -23.15 16.44 -4.50
C GLN A 64 -23.82 16.37 -3.12
N ILE A 65 -22.98 16.32 -2.10
CA ILE A 65 -23.38 16.26 -0.69
C ILE A 65 -23.59 17.69 -0.20
N HIS A 66 -24.76 17.97 0.37
CA HIS A 66 -25.08 19.30 0.91
C HIS A 66 -25.19 19.31 2.43
N GLU A 67 -25.56 18.18 3.02
CA GLU A 67 -25.74 18.03 4.45
C GLU A 67 -25.35 16.62 4.88
N ILE A 68 -24.70 16.52 6.04
CA ILE A 68 -24.32 15.23 6.66
C ILE A 68 -24.71 15.19 8.14
N LYS A 69 -24.86 13.96 8.62
CA LYS A 69 -24.93 13.63 10.04
C LYS A 69 -23.82 12.64 10.39
N TYR A 70 -22.99 12.97 11.36
CA TYR A 70 -21.97 12.04 11.87
C TYR A 70 -22.62 10.82 12.52
N LEU A 71 -21.96 9.69 12.35
CA LEU A 71 -22.33 8.41 12.95
C LEU A 71 -21.20 7.94 13.87
N PRO A 72 -21.49 7.04 14.84
CA PRO A 72 -20.43 6.41 15.64
C PRO A 72 -19.42 5.71 14.73
N THR A 73 -18.14 5.95 14.97
CA THR A 73 -17.02 5.41 14.18
C THR A 73 -16.70 3.96 14.52
N GLU A 74 -17.14 3.48 15.68
CA GLU A 74 -17.01 2.09 16.09
C GLU A 74 -18.08 1.23 15.41
N LEU A 75 -17.61 0.29 14.58
CA LEU A 75 -18.47 -0.67 13.89
C LEU A 75 -18.58 -1.95 14.72
N VAL A 76 -19.61 -1.99 15.57
CA VAL A 76 -19.90 -3.13 16.43
C VAL A 76 -20.34 -4.34 15.58
N PRO A 77 -19.86 -5.58 15.85
CA PRO A 77 -20.31 -6.76 15.13
C PRO A 77 -21.76 -7.06 15.43
N GLN A 78 -22.50 -7.51 14.41
CA GLN A 78 -23.89 -7.95 14.59
C GLN A 78 -24.00 -9.37 15.16
N LEU A 79 -22.91 -10.12 15.16
CA LEU A 79 -22.81 -11.48 15.67
C LEU A 79 -21.86 -11.53 16.85
N GLU A 80 -22.19 -12.33 17.86
CA GLU A 80 -21.33 -12.59 19.01
C GLU A 80 -20.00 -13.21 18.53
N GLY A 81 -18.86 -12.69 19.02
CA GLY A 81 -17.52 -13.09 18.58
C GLY A 81 -17.05 -12.46 17.27
N GLY A 82 -17.85 -11.61 16.62
CA GLY A 82 -17.45 -10.86 15.43
C GLY A 82 -16.39 -9.80 15.73
N LYS A 83 -15.59 -9.43 14.72
CA LYS A 83 -14.51 -8.44 14.87
C LYS A 83 -15.06 -7.02 14.96
N ASN A 84 -14.69 -6.29 16.02
CA ASN A 84 -14.89 -4.85 16.10
C ASN A 84 -13.88 -4.14 15.18
N THR A 85 -14.31 -3.07 14.53
CA THR A 85 -13.44 -2.20 13.74
C THR A 85 -13.82 -0.75 13.98
N ILE A 86 -12.85 0.15 13.86
CA ILE A 86 -13.02 1.58 14.02
C ILE A 86 -12.59 2.22 12.70
N VAL A 87 -13.37 3.17 12.21
CA VAL A 87 -13.02 4.03 11.07
C VAL A 87 -12.75 5.44 11.59
N ASP A 88 -11.97 6.25 10.87
CA ASP A 88 -11.60 7.58 11.37
C ASP A 88 -12.77 8.54 11.39
N VAL A 89 -13.55 8.59 10.29
CA VAL A 89 -14.75 9.42 10.20
C VAL A 89 -15.87 8.63 9.52
N LEU A 90 -17.07 8.70 10.07
CA LEU A 90 -18.27 8.08 9.52
C LEU A 90 -19.44 9.05 9.52
N CYS A 91 -20.12 9.18 8.39
CA CYS A 91 -21.30 10.02 8.28
C CYS A 91 -22.34 9.45 7.30
N THR A 92 -23.53 10.02 7.34
CA THR A 92 -24.61 9.78 6.36
C THR A 92 -25.12 11.13 5.87
N ASP A 93 -25.55 11.17 4.59
CA ASP A 93 -26.20 12.34 4.03
C ASP A 93 -27.74 12.25 4.13
N VAL A 94 -28.42 13.27 3.62
CA VAL A 94 -29.90 13.36 3.60
C VAL A 94 -30.57 12.27 2.75
N ARG A 95 -29.85 11.68 1.79
CA ARG A 95 -30.33 10.55 0.97
C ARG A 95 -30.11 9.21 1.65
N GLY A 96 -29.44 9.18 2.81
CA GLY A 96 -29.12 7.97 3.56
C GLY A 96 -27.86 7.25 3.07
N ARG A 97 -27.14 7.79 2.06
CA ARG A 97 -25.84 7.26 1.63
C ARG A 97 -24.85 7.35 2.80
N LYS A 98 -23.97 6.38 2.92
CA LYS A 98 -22.97 6.34 4.00
C LYS A 98 -21.59 6.61 3.44
N PHE A 99 -20.82 7.40 4.19
CA PHE A 99 -19.47 7.78 3.83
C PHE A 99 -18.55 7.44 5.00
N CYS A 100 -17.58 6.55 4.76
CA CYS A 100 -16.47 6.34 5.68
C CYS A 100 -15.18 6.90 5.07
N VAL A 101 -14.40 7.58 5.90
CA VAL A 101 -13.12 8.17 5.51
C VAL A 101 -12.05 7.58 6.42
N GLU A 102 -10.97 7.12 5.83
CA GLU A 102 -9.81 6.60 6.55
C GLU A 102 -8.53 7.29 6.05
N MET A 103 -7.62 7.60 7.00
CA MET A 103 -6.27 8.09 6.73
C MET A 103 -5.28 7.00 7.13
N GLN A 104 -4.54 6.45 6.17
CA GLN A 104 -3.61 5.33 6.37
C GLN A 104 -2.19 5.74 6.02
N MET A 105 -1.24 5.47 6.91
CA MET A 105 0.15 5.86 6.73
C MET A 105 0.93 4.90 5.84
N GLU A 106 0.71 3.59 5.97
CA GLU A 106 1.42 2.55 5.23
C GLU A 106 0.42 1.61 4.56
N TRP A 107 0.69 1.21 3.32
CA TRP A 107 -0.14 0.25 2.60
C TRP A 107 0.10 -1.18 3.08
N SER A 108 -0.95 -1.98 3.06
CA SER A 108 -0.85 -3.44 3.15
C SER A 108 -2.08 -4.11 2.52
N ASP A 109 -1.93 -5.34 2.03
CA ASP A 109 -3.07 -6.13 1.55
C ASP A 109 -4.12 -6.33 2.64
N ALA A 110 -3.69 -6.42 3.90
CA ALA A 110 -4.58 -6.50 5.05
C ALA A 110 -5.42 -5.23 5.22
N PHE A 111 -4.87 -4.04 4.90
CA PHE A 111 -5.62 -2.79 4.90
C PHE A 111 -6.71 -2.80 3.83
N GLN A 112 -6.40 -3.19 2.61
CA GLN A 112 -7.39 -3.30 1.53
C GLN A 112 -8.55 -4.22 1.93
N GLN A 113 -8.26 -5.38 2.52
CA GLN A 113 -9.28 -6.30 3.01
C GLN A 113 -10.10 -5.70 4.18
N ARG A 114 -9.47 -4.91 5.05
CA ARG A 114 -10.15 -4.18 6.13
C ARG A 114 -11.13 -3.14 5.58
N VAL A 115 -10.72 -2.39 4.55
CA VAL A 115 -11.59 -1.41 3.88
C VAL A 115 -12.82 -2.08 3.28
N LEU A 116 -12.65 -3.19 2.56
CA LEU A 116 -13.76 -3.97 2.02
C LEU A 116 -14.68 -4.50 3.14
N PHE A 117 -14.10 -5.03 4.21
CA PHE A 117 -14.85 -5.54 5.36
C PHE A 117 -15.67 -4.42 6.03
N ASN A 118 -15.07 -3.25 6.29
CA ASN A 118 -15.73 -2.11 6.92
C ASN A 118 -16.91 -1.59 6.09
N ALA A 119 -16.71 -1.38 4.79
CA ALA A 119 -17.75 -0.94 3.87
C ALA A 119 -18.89 -1.97 3.77
N SER A 120 -18.57 -3.26 3.70
CA SER A 120 -19.58 -4.35 3.68
C SER A 120 -20.39 -4.38 4.98
N LYS A 121 -19.73 -4.21 6.13
CA LYS A 121 -20.38 -4.16 7.44
C LYS A 121 -21.34 -2.97 7.54
N LEU A 122 -20.93 -1.79 7.05
CA LEU A 122 -21.79 -0.61 6.95
C LEU A 122 -22.99 -0.85 6.03
N TYR A 123 -22.79 -1.51 4.89
CA TYR A 123 -23.87 -1.82 3.95
C TYR A 123 -24.89 -2.77 4.60
N VAL A 124 -24.43 -3.87 5.17
CA VAL A 124 -25.28 -4.86 5.84
C VAL A 124 -25.99 -4.29 7.07
N SER A 125 -25.35 -3.37 7.82
CA SER A 125 -25.94 -2.74 9.02
C SER A 125 -27.21 -1.95 8.75
N GLN A 126 -27.50 -1.62 7.50
CA GLN A 126 -28.71 -0.91 7.10
C GLN A 126 -29.93 -1.83 7.05
N ALA A 127 -29.72 -3.15 6.90
CA ALA A 127 -30.77 -4.14 6.79
C ALA A 127 -31.56 -4.28 8.11
N LYS A 128 -32.85 -3.95 8.10
CA LYS A 128 -33.75 -4.10 9.22
C LYS A 128 -34.66 -5.31 9.01
N LYS A 129 -35.09 -5.95 10.10
CA LYS A 129 -36.07 -7.04 10.02
C LYS A 129 -37.36 -6.54 9.37
N GLY A 130 -37.76 -7.15 8.23
CA GLY A 130 -38.94 -6.76 7.45
C GLY A 130 -38.73 -5.59 6.47
N GLY A 131 -37.51 -4.96 6.45
CA GLY A 131 -37.16 -3.95 5.45
C GLY A 131 -36.88 -4.54 4.08
N LYS A 132 -36.99 -3.71 3.04
CA LYS A 132 -36.75 -4.15 1.64
C LYS A 132 -35.28 -3.91 1.29
N TYR A 133 -34.67 -4.83 0.56
CA TYR A 133 -33.29 -4.66 0.06
C TYR A 133 -33.13 -3.46 -0.89
N SER A 134 -34.21 -3.05 -1.58
CA SER A 134 -34.22 -1.84 -2.43
C SER A 134 -34.09 -0.53 -1.66
N GLU A 135 -34.20 -0.56 -0.33
CA GLU A 135 -34.04 0.62 0.54
C GLU A 135 -32.59 0.81 1.01
N LEU A 136 -31.71 -0.18 0.77
CA LEU A 136 -30.30 -0.09 1.12
C LEU A 136 -29.63 0.98 0.27
N GLN A 137 -28.93 1.90 0.93
CA GLN A 137 -28.24 3.00 0.28
C GLN A 137 -26.77 2.66 0.06
N PRO A 138 -26.13 3.23 -0.98
CA PRO A 138 -24.70 3.03 -1.23
C PRO A 138 -23.82 3.46 -0.07
N VAL A 139 -22.68 2.76 0.04
CA VAL A 139 -21.57 3.09 0.95
C VAL A 139 -20.38 3.53 0.11
N TYR A 140 -19.86 4.71 0.39
CA TYR A 140 -18.66 5.28 -0.20
C TYR A 140 -17.53 5.22 0.82
N SER A 141 -16.44 4.57 0.47
CA SER A 141 -15.23 4.51 1.28
C SER A 141 -14.14 5.35 0.62
N LEU A 142 -13.77 6.47 1.23
CA LEU A 142 -12.65 7.32 0.84
C LEU A 142 -11.43 6.97 1.71
N ASN A 143 -10.36 6.51 1.07
CA ASN A 143 -9.15 6.05 1.72
C ASN A 143 -7.97 6.90 1.25
N LEU A 144 -7.43 7.73 2.14
CA LEU A 144 -6.28 8.58 1.90
C LEU A 144 -5.03 7.82 2.36
N ILE A 145 -4.11 7.55 1.44
CA ILE A 145 -2.95 6.67 1.68
C ILE A 145 -1.67 7.50 1.57
N ASN A 146 -0.88 7.54 2.64
CA ASN A 146 0.44 8.21 2.62
C ASN A 146 1.56 7.26 2.16
N ASP A 147 1.24 6.36 1.25
CA ASP A 147 2.13 5.36 0.67
C ASP A 147 1.77 5.11 -0.81
N ILE A 148 2.65 4.41 -1.54
CA ILE A 148 2.45 4.03 -2.94
C ILE A 148 2.21 2.53 -3.01
N PHE A 149 1.07 2.11 -3.54
CA PHE A 149 0.72 0.70 -3.74
C PHE A 149 0.57 0.28 -5.22
N ALA A 150 0.22 1.20 -6.10
CA ALA A 150 0.07 0.95 -7.54
C ALA A 150 1.32 1.45 -8.28
N HIS A 151 2.38 0.62 -8.34
CA HIS A 151 3.66 1.02 -8.95
C HIS A 151 3.64 1.01 -10.48
N ASP A 152 2.62 0.44 -11.10
CA ASP A 152 2.45 0.25 -12.54
C ASP A 152 1.74 1.41 -13.25
N THR A 153 1.23 2.39 -12.50
CA THR A 153 0.54 3.57 -13.04
C THR A 153 0.98 4.86 -12.36
N PRO A 154 1.04 6.00 -13.06
CA PRO A 154 1.25 7.31 -12.46
C PRO A 154 -0.01 7.88 -11.80
N ASP A 155 -1.17 7.27 -11.99
CA ASP A 155 -2.42 7.73 -11.40
C ASP A 155 -2.37 7.66 -9.89
N PHE A 156 -2.90 8.69 -9.24
CA PHE A 156 -2.95 8.78 -7.77
C PHE A 156 -4.36 8.56 -7.20
N ILE A 157 -5.41 8.47 -8.05
CA ILE A 157 -6.79 8.19 -7.65
C ILE A 157 -7.25 6.88 -8.27
N HIS A 158 -7.65 5.94 -7.45
CA HIS A 158 -8.12 4.62 -7.86
C HIS A 158 -9.55 4.41 -7.37
N ASN A 159 -10.50 4.32 -8.31
CA ASN A 159 -11.90 4.11 -8.03
C ASN A 159 -12.30 2.66 -8.34
N TYR A 160 -12.92 1.98 -7.38
CA TYR A 160 -13.40 0.62 -7.52
C TYR A 160 -14.90 0.55 -7.25
N ARG A 161 -15.58 -0.24 -8.07
CA ARG A 161 -17.02 -0.54 -7.96
C ARG A 161 -17.32 -1.94 -8.49
N ILE A 162 -18.48 -2.49 -8.16
CA ILE A 162 -18.89 -3.80 -8.63
C ILE A 162 -19.50 -3.65 -10.02
N VAL A 163 -18.87 -4.25 -11.02
CA VAL A 163 -19.30 -4.18 -12.42
C VAL A 163 -19.41 -5.57 -13.05
N HIS A 164 -20.17 -5.67 -14.14
CA HIS A 164 -20.16 -6.86 -14.97
C HIS A 164 -18.81 -7.02 -15.68
N ASP A 165 -18.23 -8.22 -15.65
CA ASP A 165 -16.87 -8.52 -16.13
C ASP A 165 -16.61 -8.18 -17.61
N LYS A 166 -17.65 -8.25 -18.46
CA LYS A 166 -17.58 -7.96 -19.89
C LYS A 166 -18.18 -6.62 -20.29
N ASP A 167 -18.76 -5.88 -19.35
CA ASP A 167 -19.43 -4.61 -19.63
C ASP A 167 -19.40 -3.72 -18.36
N SER A 168 -18.36 -2.91 -18.24
CA SER A 168 -18.15 -2.03 -17.08
C SER A 168 -19.23 -0.95 -16.88
N ASN A 169 -20.14 -0.76 -17.86
CA ASN A 169 -21.27 0.15 -17.71
C ASN A 169 -22.41 -0.47 -16.90
N LYS A 170 -22.43 -1.79 -16.76
CA LYS A 170 -23.40 -2.50 -15.92
C LYS A 170 -22.88 -2.61 -14.49
N VAL A 171 -23.35 -1.70 -13.64
CA VAL A 171 -22.92 -1.56 -12.25
C VAL A 171 -23.95 -2.18 -11.31
N ILE A 172 -23.50 -2.90 -10.28
CA ILE A 172 -24.30 -3.22 -9.11
C ILE A 172 -23.97 -2.15 -8.07
N GLU A 173 -24.94 -1.25 -7.85
CA GLU A 173 -24.79 -0.19 -6.88
C GLU A 173 -24.75 -0.74 -5.45
N GLY A 174 -23.96 -0.14 -4.59
CA GLY A 174 -23.89 -0.53 -3.17
C GLY A 174 -22.57 -0.24 -2.50
N LEU A 175 -21.44 -0.63 -3.10
CA LEU A 175 -20.11 -0.38 -2.54
C LEU A 175 -19.24 0.36 -3.54
N HIS A 176 -18.73 1.52 -3.10
CA HIS A 176 -17.81 2.36 -3.86
C HIS A 176 -16.56 2.60 -3.03
N PHE A 177 -15.38 2.39 -3.63
CA PHE A 177 -14.10 2.61 -2.98
C PHE A 177 -13.27 3.60 -3.79
N THR A 178 -12.76 4.61 -3.11
CA THR A 178 -11.79 5.55 -3.66
C THR A 178 -10.52 5.48 -2.81
N PHE A 179 -9.40 5.12 -3.42
CA PHE A 179 -8.08 5.15 -2.81
C PHE A 179 -7.28 6.28 -3.44
N ILE A 180 -6.62 7.08 -2.62
CA ILE A 180 -5.80 8.22 -3.07
C ILE A 180 -4.40 8.04 -2.52
N GLU A 181 -3.42 7.86 -3.41
CA GLU A 181 -1.99 7.79 -3.08
C GLU A 181 -1.41 9.21 -2.97
N LEU A 182 -1.38 9.74 -1.75
CA LEU A 182 -0.92 11.11 -1.50
C LEU A 182 0.50 11.39 -2.02
N PRO A 183 1.48 10.47 -1.94
CA PRO A 183 2.84 10.74 -2.44
C PRO A 183 2.95 10.90 -3.96
N LYS A 184 1.98 10.40 -4.73
CA LYS A 184 1.95 10.59 -6.20
C LYS A 184 1.33 11.90 -6.64
N PHE A 185 0.61 12.57 -5.73
CA PHE A 185 -0.05 13.82 -6.07
C PHE A 185 0.99 14.92 -6.36
N THR A 186 0.85 15.55 -7.53
CA THR A 186 1.62 16.73 -7.94
C THR A 186 0.69 17.84 -8.38
N PRO A 187 0.84 19.09 -7.88
CA PRO A 187 -0.16 20.17 -8.06
C PRO A 187 -0.34 20.68 -9.49
N HIS A 188 0.46 20.23 -10.47
CA HIS A 188 0.69 20.99 -11.71
C HIS A 188 -0.31 20.78 -12.85
N SER A 189 -1.37 19.99 -12.72
CA SER A 189 -2.12 19.57 -13.92
C SER A 189 -3.65 19.67 -13.88
N ILE A 190 -4.29 20.25 -12.85
CA ILE A 190 -5.75 20.13 -12.76
C ILE A 190 -6.40 21.50 -12.54
N ALA A 191 -6.61 22.23 -13.65
CA ALA A 191 -7.30 23.52 -13.65
C ALA A 191 -8.79 23.42 -13.24
N ASP A 192 -9.43 22.27 -13.49
CA ASP A 192 -10.88 22.10 -13.36
C ASP A 192 -11.36 21.58 -12.00
N LYS A 193 -10.47 21.12 -11.13
CA LYS A 193 -10.82 20.56 -9.81
C LYS A 193 -10.10 21.28 -8.68
N ARG A 194 -10.26 22.59 -8.61
CA ARG A 194 -9.57 23.45 -7.63
C ARG A 194 -9.66 22.93 -6.18
N MET A 195 -10.84 22.54 -5.72
CA MET A 195 -11.02 22.07 -4.34
C MET A 195 -10.30 20.77 -4.06
N MET A 196 -10.22 19.85 -5.03
CA MET A 196 -9.43 18.64 -4.90
C MET A 196 -7.93 18.97 -4.72
N VAL A 197 -7.39 19.85 -5.56
CA VAL A 197 -6.00 20.30 -5.47
C VAL A 197 -5.72 20.95 -4.11
N LEU A 198 -6.60 21.82 -3.63
CA LEU A 198 -6.43 22.50 -2.34
C LEU A 198 -6.44 21.53 -1.15
N TRP A 199 -7.37 20.55 -1.10
CA TRP A 199 -7.40 19.54 -0.05
C TRP A 199 -6.19 18.60 -0.10
N LEU A 200 -5.76 18.20 -1.29
CA LEU A 200 -4.58 17.34 -1.42
C LEU A 200 -3.30 18.09 -1.05
N ARG A 201 -3.16 19.36 -1.43
CA ARG A 201 -2.05 20.22 -0.97
C ARG A 201 -2.06 20.43 0.54
N PHE A 202 -3.23 20.66 1.14
CA PHE A 202 -3.38 20.74 2.59
C PHE A 202 -2.84 19.48 3.28
N LEU A 203 -3.18 18.28 2.75
CA LEU A 203 -2.75 17.01 3.32
C LEU A 203 -1.27 16.68 3.05
N THR A 204 -0.68 17.19 1.95
CA THR A 204 0.68 16.81 1.53
C THR A 204 1.74 17.86 1.84
N GLU A 205 1.39 19.15 1.84
CA GLU A 205 2.36 20.23 2.02
C GLU A 205 2.49 20.68 3.48
N ILE A 206 1.46 20.44 4.33
CA ILE A 206 1.50 20.84 5.74
C ILE A 206 2.03 19.67 6.58
N ASN A 207 3.03 19.96 7.40
CA ASN A 207 3.63 19.01 8.34
C ASN A 207 4.36 19.76 9.48
N SER A 208 4.96 19.03 10.40
CA SER A 208 5.68 19.58 11.56
C SER A 208 6.85 20.51 11.23
N ASN A 209 7.34 20.53 9.98
CA ASN A 209 8.43 21.39 9.54
C ASN A 209 7.92 22.66 8.80
N THR A 210 6.60 22.74 8.55
CA THR A 210 5.99 23.86 7.82
C THR A 210 6.07 25.14 8.67
N LYS A 211 6.65 26.18 8.10
CA LYS A 211 6.77 27.51 8.74
C LYS A 211 5.75 28.48 8.19
N ASP A 212 5.54 28.46 6.89
CA ASP A 212 4.67 29.37 6.17
C ASP A 212 3.67 28.55 5.34
N ILE A 213 2.42 28.99 5.34
CA ILE A 213 1.34 28.34 4.60
C ILE A 213 1.12 29.08 3.28
N PRO A 214 0.99 28.38 2.14
CA PRO A 214 0.65 29.00 0.86
C PRO A 214 -0.64 29.81 0.95
N ALA A 215 -0.63 31.03 0.38
CA ALA A 215 -1.75 31.96 0.48
C ALA A 215 -3.06 31.42 -0.13
N ASP A 216 -2.97 30.58 -1.15
CA ASP A 216 -4.14 29.96 -1.79
C ASP A 216 -4.87 28.96 -0.88
N LEU A 217 -4.15 28.29 0.04
CA LEU A 217 -4.77 27.46 1.09
C LEU A 217 -5.48 28.30 2.14
N LEU A 218 -4.90 29.45 2.53
CA LEU A 218 -5.49 30.36 3.51
C LEU A 218 -6.70 31.13 2.94
N ASN A 219 -6.74 31.34 1.64
CA ASN A 219 -7.84 32.08 0.98
C ASN A 219 -9.13 31.25 0.88
N ASP A 220 -9.09 29.93 1.01
CA ASP A 220 -10.30 29.12 1.11
C ASP A 220 -10.81 29.11 2.56
N PRO A 221 -12.09 29.47 2.80
CA PRO A 221 -12.61 29.64 4.16
C PRO A 221 -12.56 28.36 5.03
N GLU A 222 -12.78 27.19 4.43
CA GLU A 222 -12.82 25.94 5.19
C GLU A 222 -11.41 25.35 5.38
N ILE A 223 -10.53 25.50 4.37
CA ILE A 223 -9.13 25.07 4.48
C ILE A 223 -8.35 26.03 5.39
N GLY A 224 -8.55 27.32 5.30
CA GLY A 224 -7.92 28.30 6.19
C GLY A 224 -8.20 27.99 7.67
N LYS A 225 -9.47 27.72 8.01
CA LYS A 225 -9.83 27.27 9.37
C LYS A 225 -9.23 25.92 9.74
N ALA A 226 -9.11 25.00 8.78
CA ALA A 226 -8.47 23.71 9.02
C ALA A 226 -6.97 23.90 9.33
N VAL A 227 -6.30 24.85 8.69
CA VAL A 227 -4.91 25.23 8.99
C VAL A 227 -4.78 25.81 10.40
N GLU A 228 -5.71 26.72 10.81
CA GLU A 228 -5.74 27.26 12.17
C GLU A 228 -5.87 26.16 13.22
N ASP A 229 -6.70 25.16 12.98
CA ASP A 229 -6.87 24.02 13.89
C ASP A 229 -5.64 23.08 13.97
N LEU A 230 -4.66 23.22 13.07
CA LEU A 230 -3.37 22.51 13.14
C LEU A 230 -2.32 23.25 13.96
N GLU A 231 -2.55 24.50 14.38
CA GLU A 231 -1.58 25.25 15.17
C GLU A 231 -1.32 24.56 16.52
N VAL A 232 -0.04 24.32 16.82
CA VAL A 232 0.40 23.63 18.07
C VAL A 232 -0.18 24.31 19.32
N SER A 233 -0.33 25.64 19.29
CA SER A 233 -0.90 26.44 20.37
C SER A 233 -2.34 26.07 20.75
N GLY A 234 -3.08 25.45 19.82
CA GLY A 234 -4.45 25.01 20.04
C GLY A 234 -4.59 23.58 20.61
N PHE A 235 -3.48 22.94 20.99
CA PHE A 235 -3.46 21.57 21.53
C PHE A 235 -2.99 21.55 22.98
N THR A 236 -3.60 20.68 23.78
CA THR A 236 -3.17 20.41 25.16
C THR A 236 -1.90 19.53 25.16
N ASP A 237 -1.16 19.56 26.27
CA ASP A 237 -0.01 18.68 26.47
C ASP A 237 -0.35 17.19 26.32
N ALA A 238 -1.57 16.78 26.67
CA ALA A 238 -2.02 15.40 26.53
C ALA A 238 -2.20 15.03 25.05
N GLU A 239 -2.78 15.92 24.25
CA GLU A 239 -2.94 15.74 22.80
C GLU A 239 -1.59 15.73 22.08
N LEU A 240 -0.66 16.62 22.46
CA LEU A 240 0.69 16.64 21.89
C LEU A 240 1.45 15.34 22.21
N ARG A 241 1.33 14.80 23.43
CA ARG A 241 1.90 13.47 23.72
C ARG A 241 1.25 12.34 22.95
N ALA A 242 -0.06 12.40 22.67
CA ALA A 242 -0.75 11.42 21.83
C ALA A 242 -0.28 11.52 20.37
N TYR A 243 -0.08 12.72 19.88
CA TYR A 243 0.48 12.98 18.55
C TYR A 243 1.90 12.42 18.40
N ASP A 244 2.81 12.67 19.36
CA ASP A 244 4.17 12.13 19.35
C ASP A 244 4.14 10.58 19.36
N LYS A 245 3.29 9.98 20.22
CA LYS A 245 3.13 8.54 20.30
C LYS A 245 2.61 7.92 18.99
N PHE A 246 1.74 8.62 18.27
CA PHE A 246 1.29 8.19 16.94
C PHE A 246 2.47 8.09 15.98
N TRP A 247 3.32 9.12 15.88
CA TRP A 247 4.48 9.11 14.99
C TRP A 247 5.54 8.08 15.39
N ASP A 248 5.73 7.86 16.69
CA ASP A 248 6.57 6.76 17.18
C ASP A 248 6.04 5.40 16.70
N SER A 249 4.72 5.18 16.76
CA SER A 249 4.13 3.93 16.29
C SER A 249 4.25 3.75 14.77
N VAL A 250 4.06 4.80 13.98
CA VAL A 250 4.27 4.79 12.52
C VAL A 250 5.72 4.47 12.18
N SER A 251 6.68 5.08 12.90
CA SER A 251 8.11 4.81 12.70
C SER A 251 8.48 3.35 12.99
N VAL A 252 7.94 2.78 14.07
CA VAL A 252 8.14 1.37 14.41
C VAL A 252 7.52 0.45 13.34
N GLU A 253 6.30 0.73 12.91
CA GLU A 253 5.63 -0.05 11.87
C GLU A 253 6.43 -0.06 10.57
N ARG A 254 6.92 1.11 10.12
CA ARG A 254 7.77 1.24 8.94
C ARG A 254 9.05 0.43 9.06
N THR A 255 9.74 0.53 10.19
CA THR A 255 10.97 -0.24 10.44
C THR A 255 10.70 -1.76 10.35
N LEU A 256 9.60 -2.23 10.94
CA LEU A 256 9.23 -3.64 10.89
C LEU A 256 8.88 -4.12 9.47
N LEU A 257 8.28 -3.26 8.65
CA LEU A 257 7.98 -3.57 7.25
C LEU A 257 9.28 -3.64 6.43
N ASP A 258 10.18 -2.68 6.61
CA ASP A 258 11.49 -2.66 5.95
C ASP A 258 12.33 -3.89 6.31
N ASP A 259 12.39 -4.26 7.59
CA ASP A 259 13.10 -5.46 8.06
C ASP A 259 12.53 -6.74 7.43
N ARG A 260 11.20 -6.85 7.33
CA ARG A 260 10.56 -8.01 6.70
C ARG A 260 10.83 -8.07 5.20
N TYR A 261 10.82 -6.92 4.52
CA TYR A 261 11.14 -6.83 3.10
C TYR A 261 12.58 -7.25 2.82
N GLN A 262 13.55 -6.73 3.58
CA GLN A 262 14.95 -7.09 3.48
C GLN A 262 15.17 -8.60 3.69
N LYS A 263 14.60 -9.14 4.75
CA LYS A 263 14.68 -10.57 5.04
C LYS A 263 14.06 -11.43 3.94
N GLY A 264 12.90 -11.04 3.42
CA GLY A 264 12.26 -11.72 2.30
C GLY A 264 13.10 -11.70 1.03
N MET A 265 13.78 -10.57 0.75
CA MET A 265 14.68 -10.42 -0.39
C MET A 265 15.94 -11.30 -0.24
N GLU A 266 16.55 -11.34 0.95
CA GLU A 266 17.69 -12.21 1.26
C GLU A 266 17.34 -13.69 1.09
N GLU A 267 16.24 -14.15 1.69
CA GLU A 267 15.76 -15.53 1.54
C GLU A 267 15.43 -15.89 0.09
N GLY A 268 14.83 -14.94 -0.66
CA GLY A 268 14.52 -15.12 -2.08
C GLY A 268 15.77 -15.25 -2.94
N MET A 269 16.79 -14.44 -2.65
CA MET A 269 18.09 -14.47 -3.33
C MET A 269 18.86 -15.77 -3.05
N GLU A 270 18.90 -16.22 -1.79
CA GLU A 270 19.53 -17.47 -1.37
C GLU A 270 18.89 -18.67 -2.07
N LYS A 271 17.55 -18.79 -2.02
CA LYS A 271 16.80 -19.85 -2.70
C LYS A 271 16.96 -19.82 -4.23
N GLY A 272 17.05 -18.61 -4.81
CA GLY A 272 17.29 -18.41 -6.24
C GLY A 272 18.68 -18.90 -6.64
N MET A 273 19.70 -18.59 -5.84
CA MET A 273 21.08 -18.98 -6.07
C MET A 273 21.28 -20.49 -5.91
N GLU A 274 20.69 -21.11 -4.87
CA GLU A 274 20.71 -22.56 -4.66
C GLU A 274 20.10 -23.33 -5.84
N LYS A 275 18.88 -22.96 -6.25
CA LYS A 275 18.21 -23.55 -7.42
C LYS A 275 18.96 -23.32 -8.74
N GLY A 276 19.59 -22.17 -8.89
CA GLY A 276 20.42 -21.85 -10.06
C GLY A 276 21.67 -22.74 -10.11
N MET A 277 22.33 -22.92 -8.98
CA MET A 277 23.52 -23.75 -8.84
C MET A 277 23.19 -25.24 -9.07
N GLU A 278 22.11 -25.76 -8.48
CA GLU A 278 21.65 -27.15 -8.68
C GLU A 278 21.36 -27.44 -10.16
N LYS A 279 20.57 -26.60 -10.82
CA LYS A 279 20.26 -26.74 -12.25
C LYS A 279 21.48 -26.55 -13.16
N GLY A 280 22.40 -25.70 -12.77
CA GLY A 280 23.67 -25.49 -13.50
C GLY A 280 24.56 -26.73 -13.40
N MET A 281 24.66 -27.30 -12.21
CA MET A 281 25.44 -28.53 -11.96
C MET A 281 24.84 -29.73 -12.68
N GLU A 282 23.52 -29.92 -12.63
CA GLU A 282 22.82 -31.00 -13.35
C GLU A 282 23.06 -30.95 -14.85
N LYS A 283 22.84 -29.77 -15.45
CA LYS A 283 23.10 -29.55 -16.90
C LYS A 283 24.56 -29.71 -17.28
N GLY A 284 25.48 -29.26 -16.41
CA GLY A 284 26.92 -29.42 -16.61
C GLY A 284 27.33 -30.89 -16.60
N MET A 285 26.82 -31.67 -15.63
CA MET A 285 27.05 -33.11 -15.56
C MET A 285 26.49 -33.87 -16.77
N GLU A 286 25.25 -33.55 -17.17
CA GLU A 286 24.62 -34.17 -18.34
C GLU A 286 25.42 -33.91 -19.63
N LYS A 287 25.83 -32.66 -19.83
CA LYS A 287 26.64 -32.25 -20.98
C LYS A 287 28.01 -32.89 -20.97
N GLY A 288 28.71 -32.85 -19.85
CA GLY A 288 30.02 -33.53 -19.71
C GLY A 288 29.96 -35.03 -19.93
N ARG A 289 28.88 -35.70 -19.46
CA ARG A 289 28.66 -37.14 -19.70
C ARG A 289 28.38 -37.42 -21.17
N ALA A 290 27.62 -36.57 -21.86
CA ALA A 290 27.34 -36.73 -23.29
C ALA A 290 28.61 -36.53 -24.15
N GLU A 291 29.38 -35.49 -23.83
CA GLU A 291 30.66 -35.18 -24.52
C GLU A 291 31.70 -36.28 -24.29
N GLY A 292 31.92 -36.71 -23.04
CA GLY A 292 32.85 -37.82 -22.73
C GLY A 292 32.45 -39.13 -23.38
N LYS A 293 31.13 -39.43 -23.47
CA LYS A 293 30.65 -40.61 -24.21
C LYS A 293 30.91 -40.48 -25.70
N HIS A 294 30.73 -39.29 -26.27
CA HIS A 294 31.00 -39.03 -27.68
C HIS A 294 32.49 -39.18 -28.03
N GLU A 295 33.38 -38.63 -27.21
CA GLU A 295 34.83 -38.76 -27.36
C GLU A 295 35.27 -40.21 -27.29
N ALA A 296 34.85 -40.95 -26.24
CA ALA A 296 35.20 -42.37 -26.09
C ALA A 296 34.71 -43.24 -27.26
N ASN A 297 33.51 -42.96 -27.79
CA ASN A 297 32.97 -43.66 -28.94
C ASN A 297 33.75 -43.30 -30.22
N THR A 298 34.22 -42.05 -30.36
CA THR A 298 35.02 -41.58 -31.50
C THR A 298 36.40 -42.25 -31.48
N GLU A 299 37.08 -42.32 -30.37
CA GLU A 299 38.34 -43.06 -30.22
C GLU A 299 38.18 -44.54 -30.55
N THR A 300 37.09 -45.17 -30.06
CA THR A 300 36.77 -46.56 -30.31
C THR A 300 36.52 -46.76 -31.81
N ALA A 301 35.82 -45.85 -32.46
CA ALA A 301 35.59 -45.87 -33.93
C ALA A 301 36.90 -45.86 -34.72
N GLN A 302 37.83 -44.96 -34.37
CA GLN A 302 39.14 -44.88 -35.02
C GLN A 302 39.93 -46.20 -34.87
N ARG A 303 39.94 -46.78 -33.72
CA ARG A 303 40.61 -48.09 -33.47
C ARG A 303 40.00 -49.22 -34.32
N LEU A 304 38.67 -49.31 -34.39
CA LEU A 304 37.96 -50.32 -35.19
C LEU A 304 38.16 -50.12 -36.70
N LEU A 305 38.21 -48.90 -37.18
CA LEU A 305 38.56 -48.59 -38.59
C LEU A 305 40.00 -49.03 -38.89
N ALA A 306 40.97 -48.77 -38.01
CA ALA A 306 42.37 -49.23 -38.16
C ALA A 306 42.51 -50.74 -38.14
N MET A 307 41.57 -51.45 -37.54
CA MET A 307 41.51 -52.92 -37.54
C MET A 307 40.86 -53.49 -38.82
N GLY A 308 40.42 -52.65 -39.75
CA GLY A 308 39.87 -53.03 -41.07
C GLY A 308 38.35 -53.32 -41.07
N LEU A 309 37.60 -52.91 -40.05
CA LEU A 309 36.13 -53.02 -40.06
C LEU A 309 35.53 -52.00 -41.04
N SER A 310 34.37 -52.32 -41.67
CA SER A 310 33.67 -51.39 -42.52
C SER A 310 33.00 -50.26 -41.74
N ALA A 311 32.78 -49.08 -42.37
CA ALA A 311 32.15 -47.93 -41.74
C ALA A 311 30.76 -48.26 -41.17
N GLU A 312 30.02 -49.18 -41.81
CA GLU A 312 28.69 -49.62 -41.32
C GLU A 312 28.81 -50.46 -40.06
N GLN A 313 29.82 -51.34 -40.00
CA GLN A 313 30.10 -52.18 -38.80
C GLN A 313 30.52 -51.31 -37.61
N VAL A 314 31.39 -50.28 -37.87
CA VAL A 314 31.86 -49.36 -36.82
C VAL A 314 30.74 -48.46 -36.32
N SER A 315 29.88 -47.92 -37.19
CA SER A 315 28.72 -47.14 -36.82
C SER A 315 27.78 -47.93 -35.92
N LYS A 316 27.54 -49.20 -36.24
CA LYS A 316 26.70 -50.10 -35.46
C LYS A 316 27.29 -50.45 -34.09
N ALA A 317 28.61 -50.58 -34.02
CA ALA A 317 29.34 -50.90 -32.79
C ALA A 317 29.45 -49.72 -31.84
N THR A 318 29.66 -48.49 -32.34
CA THR A 318 29.90 -47.28 -31.55
C THR A 318 28.67 -46.44 -31.34
N GLN A 319 27.57 -46.73 -32.06
CA GLN A 319 26.36 -45.91 -32.11
C GLN A 319 26.58 -44.46 -32.62
N LEU A 320 27.70 -44.19 -33.28
CA LEU A 320 27.93 -42.92 -33.93
C LEU A 320 27.27 -42.91 -35.31
N PRO A 321 26.77 -41.73 -35.76
CA PRO A 321 26.22 -41.55 -37.11
C PRO A 321 27.22 -41.95 -38.19
N LEU A 322 26.74 -42.65 -39.22
CA LEU A 322 27.58 -43.16 -40.30
C LEU A 322 28.40 -42.06 -41.02
N GLU A 323 27.85 -40.83 -41.12
CA GLU A 323 28.56 -39.68 -41.67
C GLU A 323 29.80 -39.29 -40.88
N ILE A 324 29.73 -39.36 -39.53
CA ILE A 324 30.89 -39.11 -38.65
C ILE A 324 31.94 -40.17 -38.87
N ILE A 325 31.56 -41.44 -38.99
CA ILE A 325 32.47 -42.54 -39.24
C ILE A 325 33.16 -42.43 -40.60
N LYS A 326 32.43 -42.04 -41.66
CA LYS A 326 33.01 -41.80 -43.01
C LYS A 326 34.01 -40.66 -43.00
N ASN A 327 33.75 -39.61 -42.26
CA ASN A 327 34.69 -38.49 -42.10
C ASN A 327 35.99 -38.94 -41.36
N LEU A 328 35.88 -39.78 -40.35
CA LEU A 328 37.03 -40.36 -39.64
C LEU A 328 37.84 -41.32 -40.48
N SER A 329 37.23 -41.98 -41.47
CA SER A 329 37.96 -42.90 -42.41
C SER A 329 38.70 -42.19 -43.52
N ASN A 330 38.42 -40.91 -43.76
CA ASN A 330 39.06 -40.10 -44.80
C ASN A 330 40.20 -39.21 -44.26
N THR A 331 40.47 -39.30 -42.96
CA THR A 331 41.55 -38.59 -42.27
C THR A 331 42.65 -39.57 -41.94
#